data_7c061f3c9fa46f81395e5ec0c0039167
#
_entry.id   7c061f3c9fa46f81395e5ec0c0039167
#
_cell.length_a   1.000
_cell.length_b   1.000
_cell.length_c   1.000
_cell.angle_alpha   90.00
_cell.angle_beta   90.00
_cell.angle_gamma   90.00
#
_symmetry.space_group_name_H-M   'P 1'
#
loop_
_entity.id
_entity.type
_entity.pdbx_description
1 polymer ?
#
loop_
_entity_poly.entity_id
_entity_poly.type
_entity_poly.pdbx_seq_one_letter_code
_entity_poly.pdbx_strand_id
1 'polypeptide(L)'
;MEIFKSQVAEEVVKLTMGAEMSDDEKKVQGTIEMDIENQSKFMEMVNSLLLDENICNIMVDLSQVAYIDSSGLWALFEGHKKASQKNGKLVLLAPNSDVRRVLDITKMSKKIEIYDDEAKALVSFGKRKV
;
A
#
# COMPACT_ATOMS: atom_id res chain seq x y z
N MET A 1 13.85 5.42 -0.98
CA MET A 1 12.78 4.41 -0.87
C MET A 1 12.67 3.62 -2.15
N GLU A 2 12.57 2.31 -2.03
CA GLU A 2 12.31 1.44 -3.16
C GLU A 2 10.92 0.86 -3.03
N ILE A 3 10.25 0.64 -4.16
CA ILE A 3 8.94 0.01 -4.17
C ILE A 3 9.01 -1.20 -5.10
N PHE A 4 8.70 -2.36 -4.55
CA PHE A 4 8.65 -3.59 -5.32
C PHE A 4 7.20 -3.90 -5.68
N LYS A 5 6.92 -3.96 -6.97
CA LYS A 5 5.59 -4.25 -7.49
C LYS A 5 5.51 -5.73 -7.81
N SER A 6 4.51 -6.40 -7.26
CA SER A 6 4.34 -7.84 -7.42
C SER A 6 2.87 -8.16 -7.66
N GLN A 7 2.57 -8.90 -8.72
CA GLN A 7 1.20 -9.35 -8.95
C GLN A 7 0.95 -10.58 -8.07
N VAL A 8 0.00 -10.46 -7.14
CA VAL A 8 -0.26 -11.50 -6.15
C VAL A 8 -1.55 -12.27 -6.44
N ALA A 9 -2.38 -11.76 -7.34
CA ALA A 9 -3.57 -12.45 -7.82
C ALA A 9 -3.99 -11.80 -9.12
N GLU A 10 -4.94 -12.36 -9.80
CA GLU A 10 -5.46 -11.76 -11.01
C GLU A 10 -6.02 -10.38 -10.66
N GLU A 11 -5.54 -9.37 -11.33
CA GLU A 11 -5.93 -7.97 -11.16
C GLU A 11 -5.62 -7.38 -9.77
N VAL A 12 -4.77 -8.01 -8.97
CA VAL A 12 -4.35 -7.46 -7.68
C VAL A 12 -2.83 -7.33 -7.65
N VAL A 13 -2.34 -6.13 -7.41
CA VAL A 13 -0.91 -5.86 -7.31
C VAL A 13 -0.55 -5.46 -5.89
N LYS A 14 0.53 -6.04 -5.39
CA LYS A 14 1.08 -5.68 -4.08
C LYS A 14 2.27 -4.75 -4.28
N LEU A 15 2.27 -3.66 -3.54
CA LEU A 15 3.39 -2.73 -3.48
C LEU A 15 4.07 -2.90 -2.14
N THR A 16 5.33 -3.32 -2.15
CA THR A 16 6.12 -3.45 -0.94
C THR A 16 7.17 -2.35 -0.92
N MET A 17 7.19 -1.57 0.16
CA MET A 17 8.09 -0.43 0.29
C MET A 17 9.19 -0.71 1.30
N GLY A 18 10.41 -0.26 1.00
CA GLY A 18 11.54 -0.41 1.90
C GLY A 18 12.68 0.51 1.53
N ALA A 19 13.83 0.32 2.15
CA ALA A 19 14.98 1.20 1.93
C ALA A 19 15.65 0.92 0.59
N GLU A 20 15.79 -0.35 0.24
CA GLU A 20 16.48 -0.74 -0.99
C GLU A 20 15.92 -2.06 -1.51
N MET A 21 16.24 -2.37 -2.75
CA MET A 21 15.85 -3.63 -3.36
C MET A 21 17.05 -4.58 -3.37
N SER A 22 16.81 -5.83 -2.93
CA SER A 22 17.84 -6.86 -2.97
C SER A 22 18.07 -7.32 -4.40
N ASP A 23 19.34 -7.34 -4.82
CA ASP A 23 19.70 -7.80 -6.16
C ASP A 23 19.47 -9.31 -6.32
N ASP A 24 19.75 -10.06 -5.27
CA ASP A 24 19.67 -11.52 -5.32
C ASP A 24 18.24 -12.04 -5.26
N GLU A 25 17.44 -11.46 -4.41
CA GLU A 25 16.08 -11.94 -4.17
C GLU A 25 15.02 -11.11 -4.88
N LYS A 26 15.42 -9.98 -5.42
CA LYS A 26 14.55 -9.03 -6.12
C LYS A 26 13.35 -8.65 -5.27
N LYS A 27 13.61 -8.40 -4.00
CA LYS A 27 12.57 -7.95 -3.08
C LYS A 27 13.07 -6.76 -2.27
N VAL A 28 12.13 -5.99 -1.79
CA VAL A 28 12.41 -4.78 -1.02
C VAL A 28 12.79 -5.18 0.41
N GLN A 29 13.81 -4.53 0.95
CA GLN A 29 14.27 -4.78 2.31
C GLN A 29 14.71 -3.48 2.98
N GLY A 30 14.91 -3.55 4.30
CA GLY A 30 15.29 -2.39 5.10
C GLY A 30 14.11 -1.49 5.37
N THR A 31 14.19 -0.77 6.50
CA THR A 31 13.07 0.07 6.94
C THR A 31 13.14 1.47 6.35
N ILE A 32 11.99 2.08 6.15
CA ILE A 32 11.87 3.45 5.68
C ILE A 32 10.84 4.20 6.53
N GLU A 33 10.89 5.53 6.43
CA GLU A 33 9.82 6.37 6.96
C GLU A 33 9.02 6.85 5.76
N MET A 34 7.70 6.76 5.87
CA MET A 34 6.84 7.25 4.79
C MET A 34 6.49 8.69 5.07
N ASP A 35 7.19 9.60 4.41
CA ASP A 35 7.15 11.04 4.66
C ASP A 35 7.03 11.82 3.35
N ILE A 36 7.19 13.15 3.47
CA ILE A 36 7.02 14.04 2.32
C ILE A 36 8.02 13.74 1.18
N GLU A 37 9.21 13.24 1.52
CA GLU A 37 10.20 12.93 0.48
C GLU A 37 9.82 11.69 -0.31
N ASN A 38 9.11 10.76 0.32
CA ASN A 38 8.77 9.47 -0.28
C ASN A 38 7.38 9.45 -0.91
N GLN A 39 6.51 10.40 -0.55
CA GLN A 39 5.12 10.33 -1.02
C GLN A 39 5.00 10.43 -2.55
N SER A 40 5.86 11.22 -3.19
CA SER A 40 5.79 11.38 -4.64
C SER A 40 6.04 10.08 -5.37
N LYS A 41 7.02 9.32 -4.93
CA LYS A 41 7.35 8.04 -5.55
C LYS A 41 6.20 7.05 -5.41
N PHE A 42 5.59 7.02 -4.22
CA PHE A 42 4.43 6.17 -3.99
C PHE A 42 3.26 6.57 -4.91
N MET A 43 2.97 7.88 -4.98
CA MET A 43 1.88 8.36 -5.81
C MET A 43 2.12 8.10 -7.30
N GLU A 44 3.37 8.24 -7.75
CA GLU A 44 3.71 7.91 -9.14
C GLU A 44 3.43 6.45 -9.44
N MET A 45 3.78 5.56 -8.50
CA MET A 45 3.54 4.14 -8.68
C MET A 45 2.04 3.83 -8.72
N VAL A 46 1.26 4.42 -7.82
CA VAL A 46 -0.18 4.22 -7.79
C VAL A 46 -0.81 4.73 -9.08
N ASN A 47 -0.43 5.94 -9.52
CA ASN A 47 -0.97 6.50 -10.75
C ASN A 47 -0.63 5.65 -11.97
N SER A 48 0.58 5.11 -12.01
CA SER A 48 0.98 4.21 -13.10
C SER A 48 0.12 2.97 -13.15
N LEU A 49 -0.17 2.38 -11.99
CA LEU A 49 -1.03 1.19 -11.95
C LEU A 49 -2.43 1.51 -12.43
N LEU A 50 -2.99 2.63 -11.96
CA LEU A 50 -4.36 2.99 -12.29
C LEU A 50 -4.54 3.44 -13.73
N LEU A 51 -3.60 4.20 -14.25
CA LEU A 51 -3.75 4.84 -15.56
C LEU A 51 -3.10 4.05 -16.69
N ASP A 52 -1.91 3.50 -16.44
CA ASP A 52 -1.16 2.83 -17.52
C ASP A 52 -1.45 1.33 -17.58
N GLU A 53 -1.63 0.71 -16.43
CA GLU A 53 -1.83 -0.74 -16.37
C GLU A 53 -3.28 -1.14 -16.08
N ASN A 54 -4.11 -0.16 -15.81
CA ASN A 54 -5.54 -0.39 -15.52
C ASN A 54 -5.76 -1.35 -14.34
N ILE A 55 -4.86 -1.28 -13.35
CA ILE A 55 -4.96 -2.05 -12.11
C ILE A 55 -5.53 -1.13 -11.04
N CYS A 56 -6.64 -1.50 -10.46
CA CYS A 56 -7.28 -0.70 -9.42
C CYS A 56 -7.43 -1.41 -8.08
N ASN A 57 -6.95 -2.64 -7.97
CA ASN A 57 -6.93 -3.38 -6.71
C ASN A 57 -5.49 -3.46 -6.24
N ILE A 58 -5.19 -2.73 -5.17
CA ILE A 58 -3.82 -2.52 -4.72
C ILE A 58 -3.68 -2.91 -3.25
N MET A 59 -2.66 -3.71 -2.96
CA MET A 59 -2.32 -4.08 -1.59
C MET A 59 -0.99 -3.41 -1.27
N VAL A 60 -0.97 -2.58 -0.23
CA VAL A 60 0.24 -1.86 0.17
C VAL A 60 0.83 -2.54 1.39
N ASP A 61 1.98 -3.15 1.21
CA ASP A 61 2.69 -3.84 2.29
C ASP A 61 3.51 -2.84 3.08
N LEU A 62 3.13 -2.62 4.34
CA LEU A 62 3.76 -1.66 5.23
C LEU A 62 4.75 -2.31 6.19
N SER A 63 5.08 -3.58 6.00
CA SER A 63 5.94 -4.30 6.94
C SER A 63 7.34 -3.70 7.10
N GLN A 64 7.83 -3.01 6.07
CA GLN A 64 9.15 -2.36 6.11
C GLN A 64 9.05 -0.88 6.44
N VAL A 65 7.86 -0.36 6.71
CA VAL A 65 7.68 1.05 7.05
C VAL A 65 7.78 1.21 8.56
N ALA A 66 8.83 1.90 9.03
CA ALA A 66 9.08 2.07 10.45
C ALA A 66 8.17 3.14 11.05
N TYR A 67 7.88 4.18 10.29
CA TYR A 67 7.13 5.33 10.77
C TYR A 67 6.40 6.01 9.61
N ILE A 68 5.27 6.62 9.90
CA ILE A 68 4.49 7.35 8.91
C ILE A 68 4.07 8.70 9.48
N ASP A 69 4.27 9.76 8.71
CA ASP A 69 3.81 11.09 9.10
C ASP A 69 2.57 11.49 8.31
N SER A 70 2.12 12.74 8.48
CA SER A 70 0.91 13.21 7.83
C SER A 70 1.00 13.17 6.30
N SER A 71 2.19 13.36 5.74
CA SER A 71 2.37 13.28 4.28
C SER A 71 2.19 11.85 3.78
N GLY A 72 2.71 10.89 4.54
CA GLY A 72 2.53 9.48 4.20
C GLY A 72 1.08 9.05 4.34
N LEU A 73 0.41 9.50 5.40
CA LEU A 73 -1.01 9.22 5.58
C LEU A 73 -1.83 9.78 4.42
N TRP A 74 -1.52 11.02 4.01
CA TRP A 74 -2.21 11.63 2.88
C TRP A 74 -2.04 10.80 1.62
N ALA A 75 -0.82 10.33 1.36
CA ALA A 75 -0.55 9.54 0.17
C ALA A 75 -1.34 8.23 0.16
N LEU A 76 -1.41 7.55 1.31
CA LEU A 76 -2.20 6.32 1.42
C LEU A 76 -3.68 6.60 1.16
N PHE A 77 -4.20 7.66 1.76
CA PHE A 77 -5.61 8.02 1.58
C PHE A 77 -5.92 8.40 0.14
N GLU A 78 -5.04 9.19 -0.50
CA GLU A 78 -5.24 9.56 -1.90
C GLU A 78 -5.20 8.34 -2.81
N GLY A 79 -4.28 7.41 -2.54
CA GLY A 79 -4.22 6.17 -3.31
C GLY A 79 -5.50 5.36 -3.17
N HIS A 80 -6.01 5.26 -1.95
CA HIS A 80 -7.27 4.57 -1.70
C HIS A 80 -8.43 5.26 -2.44
N LYS A 81 -8.51 6.58 -2.35
CA LYS A 81 -9.58 7.33 -2.99
C LYS A 81 -9.56 7.14 -4.50
N LYS A 82 -8.37 7.22 -5.11
CA LYS A 82 -8.24 7.05 -6.56
C LYS A 82 -8.60 5.63 -7.00
N ALA A 83 -8.20 4.62 -6.25
CA ALA A 83 -8.57 3.25 -6.56
C ALA A 83 -10.08 3.06 -6.48
N SER A 84 -10.71 3.63 -5.45
CA SER A 84 -12.16 3.56 -5.27
C SER A 84 -12.92 4.22 -6.41
N GLN A 85 -12.38 5.30 -6.95
CA GLN A 85 -13.00 6.00 -8.07
C GLN A 85 -13.00 5.15 -9.34
N LYS A 86 -12.13 4.16 -9.40
CA LYS A 86 -12.08 3.22 -10.53
C LYS A 86 -12.70 1.87 -10.19
N ASN A 87 -13.53 1.84 -9.17
CA ASN A 87 -14.24 0.64 -8.71
C ASN A 87 -13.33 -0.44 -8.15
N GLY A 88 -12.14 -0.05 -7.73
CA GLY A 88 -11.23 -0.94 -7.04
C GLY A 88 -11.10 -0.56 -5.58
N LYS A 89 -10.03 -1.00 -4.94
CA LYS A 89 -9.73 -0.55 -3.59
C LYS A 89 -8.26 -0.75 -3.27
N LEU A 90 -7.79 0.04 -2.34
CA LEU A 90 -6.45 -0.08 -1.79
C LEU A 90 -6.58 -0.54 -0.36
N VAL A 91 -5.86 -1.60 0.01
CA VAL A 91 -5.82 -2.08 1.39
C VAL A 91 -4.40 -2.05 1.91
N LEU A 92 -4.25 -2.02 3.23
CA LEU A 92 -2.94 -1.97 3.88
C LEU A 92 -2.64 -3.32 4.50
N LEU A 93 -1.38 -3.73 4.42
CA LEU A 93 -0.95 -5.03 4.93
C LEU A 93 0.17 -4.87 5.94
N ALA A 94 0.01 -5.52 7.09
CA ALA A 94 1.04 -5.73 8.11
C ALA A 94 1.75 -4.47 8.62
N PRO A 95 1.01 -3.41 9.01
CA PRO A 95 1.66 -2.28 9.65
C PRO A 95 2.21 -2.70 11.02
N ASN A 96 3.37 -2.15 11.42
CA ASN A 96 3.86 -2.40 12.76
C ASN A 96 2.99 -1.65 13.79
N SER A 97 3.27 -1.86 15.07
CA SER A 97 2.42 -1.28 16.12
C SER A 97 2.43 0.25 16.13
N ASP A 98 3.56 0.87 15.79
CA ASP A 98 3.65 2.33 15.76
C ASP A 98 2.86 2.90 14.59
N VAL A 99 3.00 2.33 13.41
CA VAL A 99 2.24 2.73 12.24
C VAL A 99 0.74 2.48 12.47
N ARG A 100 0.40 1.32 13.04
CA ARG A 100 -0.98 0.99 13.34
C ARG A 100 -1.61 2.00 14.28
N ARG A 101 -0.86 2.44 15.29
CA ARG A 101 -1.34 3.44 16.23
C ARG A 101 -1.66 4.75 15.53
N VAL A 102 -0.80 5.19 14.61
CA VAL A 102 -1.06 6.41 13.85
C VAL A 102 -2.32 6.27 13.02
N LEU A 103 -2.49 5.12 12.37
CA LEU A 103 -3.69 4.85 11.57
C LEU A 103 -4.96 4.89 12.43
N ASP A 104 -4.89 4.37 13.65
CA ASP A 104 -6.03 4.36 14.55
C ASP A 104 -6.34 5.75 15.11
N ILE A 105 -5.32 6.47 15.57
CA ILE A 105 -5.49 7.80 16.14
C ILE A 105 -6.07 8.78 15.12
N THR A 106 -5.63 8.69 13.88
CA THR A 106 -6.10 9.57 12.81
C THR A 106 -7.42 9.11 12.21
N LYS A 107 -7.96 7.99 12.67
CA LYS A 107 -9.18 7.38 12.14
C LYS A 107 -9.02 6.86 10.70
N MET A 108 -7.80 6.79 10.22
CA MET A 108 -7.54 6.26 8.88
C MET A 108 -7.92 4.79 8.80
N SER A 109 -7.78 4.05 9.91
CA SER A 109 -8.15 2.65 9.97
C SER A 109 -9.63 2.39 9.75
N LYS A 110 -10.46 3.44 9.85
CA LYS A 110 -11.89 3.35 9.54
C LYS A 110 -12.20 3.62 8.08
N LYS A 111 -11.23 4.17 7.36
CA LYS A 111 -11.41 4.54 5.94
C LYS A 111 -10.74 3.56 5.00
N ILE A 112 -9.63 2.95 5.43
CA ILE A 112 -8.86 2.01 4.61
C ILE A 112 -8.76 0.69 5.36
N GLU A 113 -9.08 -0.41 4.69
CA GLU A 113 -9.01 -1.74 5.31
C GLU A 113 -7.57 -2.10 5.60
N ILE A 114 -7.34 -2.73 6.75
CA ILE A 114 -6.02 -3.15 7.20
C ILE A 114 -6.06 -4.64 7.53
N TYR A 115 -5.08 -5.36 7.03
CA TYR A 115 -4.95 -6.80 7.27
C TYR A 115 -3.54 -7.12 7.74
N ASP A 116 -3.42 -8.09 8.64
CA ASP A 116 -2.11 -8.56 9.09
C ASP A 116 -1.66 -9.76 8.26
N ASP A 117 -2.58 -10.41 7.57
CA ASP A 117 -2.37 -11.64 6.83
C ASP A 117 -2.68 -11.39 5.35
N GLU A 118 -1.71 -11.67 4.48
CA GLU A 118 -1.87 -11.46 3.05
C GLU A 118 -3.02 -12.28 2.47
N ALA A 119 -3.21 -13.50 2.94
CA ALA A 119 -4.30 -14.34 2.44
C ALA A 119 -5.66 -13.71 2.72
N LYS A 120 -5.83 -13.14 3.90
CA LYS A 120 -7.08 -12.46 4.25
C LYS A 120 -7.27 -11.20 3.42
N ALA A 121 -6.18 -10.48 3.16
CA ALA A 121 -6.23 -9.29 2.31
C ALA A 121 -6.68 -9.67 0.90
N LEU A 122 -6.14 -10.74 0.36
CA LEU A 122 -6.52 -11.21 -0.98
C LEU A 122 -8.00 -11.59 -1.04
N VAL A 123 -8.51 -12.28 -0.02
CA VAL A 123 -9.92 -12.65 0.03
C VAL A 123 -10.82 -11.41 0.00
N SER A 124 -10.37 -10.30 0.62
CA SER A 124 -11.17 -9.08 0.66
C SER A 124 -11.46 -8.52 -0.74
N PHE A 125 -10.54 -8.69 -1.69
CA PHE A 125 -10.75 -8.22 -3.05
C PHE A 125 -11.83 -9.06 -3.76
N GLY A 126 -11.86 -10.34 -3.50
CA GLY A 126 -12.88 -11.22 -4.06
C GLY A 126 -14.28 -10.88 -3.61
N LYS A 127 -14.43 -10.35 -2.42
CA LYS A 127 -15.75 -9.99 -1.87
C LYS A 127 -16.39 -8.80 -2.57
N ARG A 128 -15.65 -8.09 -3.39
CA ARG A 128 -16.18 -6.92 -4.11
C ARG A 128 -17.02 -7.30 -5.31
N LYS A 129 -16.99 -8.52 -5.69
CA LYS A 129 -17.77 -8.97 -6.85
C LYS A 129 -19.25 -8.89 -6.57
N VAL A 130 -19.96 -8.47 -7.55
CA VAL A 130 -21.40 -8.33 -7.50
C VAL A 130 -22.03 -9.42 -8.33
#